data_731ee50bac1a3d3852bc58a3f0bceb42
#
_entry.id   731ee50bac1a3d3852bc58a3f0bceb42
#
_cell.length_a   1.000
_cell.length_b   1.000
_cell.length_c   1.000
_cell.angle_alpha   90.00
_cell.angle_beta   90.00
_cell.angle_gamma   90.00
#
_symmetry.space_group_name_H-M   'P 1'
#
loop_
_entity.id
_entity.type
_entity.pdbx_description
1 polymer ?
#
loop_
_entity_poly.entity_id
_entity_poly.type
_entity_poly.pdbx_seq_one_letter_code
_entity_poly.pdbx_strand_id
1 'polypeptide(L)'
;MKKNVKKILLIVGAILIICVLCFIMSRTSENSNYADKYEGVDLTAEVEGLNREGTYSEYLDIHAGAMFPDARVSVDVCEYDTGKGVTVQKEYSGKKDVLYTEDESTVTWKIEVPEAGFYQIYLEYMTVESRGVAIERSLYINGEEPFEDAANLMFGRFWTDGGEVKTDNQGNEIRPTQVETYEWQSAYCRD
;
A
#
# COMPACT_ATOMS: atom_id res chain seq x y z
N MET A 1 -77.11 10.47 7.22
CA MET A 1 -76.06 11.35 7.79
C MET A 1 -75.26 10.66 8.89
N LYS A 2 -75.84 10.03 9.91
CA LYS A 2 -75.05 9.45 11.05
C LYS A 2 -74.02 8.37 10.68
N LYS A 3 -74.22 7.58 9.62
CA LYS A 3 -73.31 6.49 9.21
C LYS A 3 -72.01 6.98 8.58
N ASN A 4 -72.05 8.10 7.84
CA ASN A 4 -70.88 8.69 7.21
C ASN A 4 -70.01 9.45 8.21
N VAL A 5 -70.60 10.07 9.23
CA VAL A 5 -69.86 10.73 10.32
C VAL A 5 -69.05 9.72 11.14
N LYS A 6 -69.61 8.54 11.43
CA LYS A 6 -68.84 7.45 12.11
C LYS A 6 -67.69 6.94 11.30
N LYS A 7 -67.81 6.83 9.97
CA LYS A 7 -66.71 6.44 9.09
C LYS A 7 -65.60 7.49 9.04
N ILE A 8 -65.97 8.78 8.97
CA ILE A 8 -65.03 9.88 8.99
C ILE A 8 -64.26 9.91 10.33
N LEU A 9 -64.95 9.73 11.45
CA LEU A 9 -64.35 9.70 12.78
C LEU A 9 -63.35 8.55 12.94
N LEU A 10 -63.65 7.37 12.37
CA LEU A 10 -62.75 6.21 12.33
C LEU A 10 -61.47 6.46 11.51
N ILE A 11 -61.65 7.11 10.34
CA ILE A 11 -60.49 7.45 9.49
C ILE A 11 -59.60 8.47 10.17
N VAL A 12 -60.17 9.53 10.75
CA VAL A 12 -59.41 10.54 11.51
C VAL A 12 -58.67 9.92 12.69
N GLY A 13 -59.34 9.02 13.43
CA GLY A 13 -58.67 8.29 14.54
C GLY A 13 -57.52 7.42 14.07
N ALA A 14 -57.67 6.71 12.93
CA ALA A 14 -56.58 5.90 12.36
C ALA A 14 -55.38 6.78 11.91
N ILE A 15 -55.63 7.91 11.27
CA ILE A 15 -54.59 8.86 10.87
C ILE A 15 -53.84 9.39 12.10
N LEU A 16 -54.57 9.76 13.16
CA LEU A 16 -53.95 10.24 14.40
C LEU A 16 -53.04 9.18 15.06
N ILE A 17 -53.46 7.93 15.08
CA ILE A 17 -52.63 6.80 15.59
C ILE A 17 -51.38 6.62 14.75
N ILE A 18 -51.47 6.69 13.42
CA ILE A 18 -50.33 6.59 12.52
C ILE A 18 -49.34 7.75 12.77
N CYS A 19 -49.85 8.97 12.89
CA CYS A 19 -49.01 10.14 13.19
C CYS A 19 -48.28 10.00 14.55
N VAL A 20 -48.96 9.49 15.58
CA VAL A 20 -48.36 9.24 16.90
C VAL A 20 -47.30 8.15 16.79
N LEU A 21 -47.57 7.07 16.05
CA LEU A 21 -46.56 6.00 15.84
C LEU A 21 -45.37 6.50 15.05
N CYS A 22 -45.55 7.29 14.00
CA CYS A 22 -44.46 7.93 13.27
C CYS A 22 -43.65 8.86 14.16
N PHE A 23 -44.29 9.62 15.03
CA PHE A 23 -43.62 10.52 15.98
C PHE A 23 -42.80 9.75 17.03
N ILE A 24 -43.34 8.65 17.53
CA ILE A 24 -42.64 7.76 18.46
C ILE A 24 -41.41 7.12 17.73
N MET A 25 -41.62 6.61 16.52
CA MET A 25 -40.54 6.01 15.73
C MET A 25 -39.44 7.02 15.35
N SER A 26 -39.80 8.28 15.08
CA SER A 26 -38.82 9.32 14.81
C SER A 26 -38.03 9.73 16.06
N ARG A 27 -38.60 9.55 17.25
CA ARG A 27 -37.89 9.79 18.52
C ARG A 27 -37.07 8.59 18.99
N THR A 28 -37.46 7.36 18.60
CA THR A 28 -36.69 6.14 18.91
C THR A 28 -35.61 5.83 17.85
N SER A 29 -35.63 6.49 16.70
CA SER A 29 -34.45 6.61 15.86
C SER A 29 -33.50 7.58 16.57
N GLU A 30 -32.91 7.15 17.65
CA GLU A 30 -31.65 7.74 18.13
C GLU A 30 -30.67 7.62 16.96
N ASN A 31 -30.55 8.70 16.22
CA ASN A 31 -29.30 8.99 15.55
C ASN A 31 -28.27 8.97 16.68
N SER A 32 -27.69 7.83 16.95
CA SER A 32 -26.54 7.77 17.83
C SER A 32 -25.49 8.64 17.17
N ASN A 33 -25.47 9.88 17.56
CA ASN A 33 -24.42 10.81 17.15
C ASN A 33 -23.15 10.17 17.67
N TYR A 34 -22.31 9.69 16.77
CA TYR A 34 -21.04 9.05 17.16
C TYR A 34 -20.25 10.00 18.09
N ALA A 35 -20.45 11.31 17.96
CA ALA A 35 -19.87 12.31 18.85
C ALA A 35 -20.31 12.10 20.31
N ASP A 36 -21.61 11.83 20.58
CA ASP A 36 -22.12 11.62 21.94
C ASP A 36 -21.60 10.31 22.56
N LYS A 37 -21.34 9.29 21.70
CA LYS A 37 -20.79 8.02 22.13
C LYS A 37 -19.33 8.13 22.60
N TYR A 38 -18.61 9.10 22.09
CA TYR A 38 -17.21 9.34 22.41
C TYR A 38 -17.00 10.64 23.20
N GLU A 39 -18.10 11.24 23.74
CA GLU A 39 -18.00 12.38 24.63
C GLU A 39 -17.19 12.02 25.89
N GLY A 40 -16.09 12.75 26.11
CA GLY A 40 -15.16 12.50 27.21
C GLY A 40 -14.15 11.36 26.97
N VAL A 41 -14.17 10.74 25.81
CA VAL A 41 -13.09 9.82 25.40
C VAL A 41 -11.99 10.69 24.73
N ASP A 42 -10.81 10.65 25.28
CA ASP A 42 -9.65 11.27 24.64
C ASP A 42 -9.26 10.45 23.41
N LEU A 43 -9.73 10.89 22.24
CA LEU A 43 -9.38 10.31 20.95
C LEU A 43 -7.99 10.73 20.47
N THR A 44 -7.36 11.66 21.16
CA THR A 44 -5.96 12.05 20.96
C THR A 44 -5.02 11.28 21.88
N ALA A 45 -5.56 10.33 22.64
CA ALA A 45 -4.74 9.46 23.46
C ALA A 45 -3.61 8.92 22.60
N GLU A 46 -2.41 9.36 22.91
CA GLU A 46 -1.20 8.72 22.41
C GLU A 46 -1.42 7.23 22.64
N VAL A 47 -1.38 6.45 21.57
CA VAL A 47 -1.42 5.01 21.72
C VAL A 47 -0.14 4.67 22.48
N GLU A 48 -0.30 4.54 23.82
CA GLU A 48 0.79 4.08 24.67
C GLU A 48 1.28 2.76 24.08
N GLY A 49 2.48 2.78 23.51
CA GLY A 49 3.10 1.62 22.88
C GLY A 49 3.30 1.72 21.36
N LEU A 50 2.92 2.80 20.66
CA LEU A 50 3.55 3.11 19.39
C LEU A 50 5.01 3.51 19.70
N ASN A 51 5.86 2.50 19.75
CA ASN A 51 7.29 2.74 19.78
C ASN A 51 7.64 3.45 18.46
N ARG A 52 7.99 4.73 18.52
CA ARG A 52 8.41 5.51 17.36
C ARG A 52 9.89 5.28 17.04
N GLU A 53 10.58 4.53 17.90
CA GLU A 53 11.97 4.19 17.70
C GLU A 53 12.12 3.36 16.43
N GLY A 54 13.00 3.79 15.56
CA GLY A 54 13.31 3.13 14.31
C GLY A 54 12.36 3.39 13.16
N THR A 55 11.30 4.19 13.34
CA THR A 55 10.38 4.52 12.25
C THR A 55 11.01 5.47 11.22
N TYR A 56 10.51 5.43 9.99
CA TYR A 56 10.92 6.39 8.96
C TYR A 56 10.67 7.85 9.37
N SER A 57 9.59 8.11 10.10
CA SER A 57 9.29 9.46 10.63
C SER A 57 10.34 9.92 11.62
N GLU A 58 10.77 9.07 12.54
CA GLU A 58 11.85 9.38 13.47
C GLU A 58 13.18 9.61 12.76
N TYR A 59 13.48 8.77 11.76
CA TYR A 59 14.67 8.95 10.92
C TYR A 59 14.70 10.31 10.25
N LEU A 60 13.57 10.79 9.72
CA LEU A 60 13.45 12.13 9.14
C LEU A 60 13.60 13.23 10.19
N ASP A 61 13.04 13.07 11.38
CA ASP A 61 13.14 14.04 12.48
C ASP A 61 14.58 14.18 12.98
N ILE A 62 15.29 13.06 13.15
CA ILE A 62 16.72 13.06 13.53
C ILE A 62 17.57 13.79 12.48
N HIS A 63 17.20 13.69 11.20
CA HIS A 63 17.93 14.29 10.08
C HIS A 63 17.27 15.55 9.52
N ALA A 64 16.38 16.20 10.27
CA ALA A 64 15.56 17.32 9.78
C ALA A 64 16.37 18.52 9.21
N GLY A 65 17.66 18.62 9.54
CA GLY A 65 18.58 19.61 8.99
C GLY A 65 19.34 19.19 7.73
N ALA A 66 19.15 17.96 7.26
CA ALA A 66 19.84 17.45 6.09
C ALA A 66 19.30 18.08 4.80
N MET A 67 20.16 18.34 3.85
CA MET A 67 19.79 18.90 2.55
C MET A 67 19.31 17.80 1.59
N PHE A 68 18.65 18.23 0.53
CA PHE A 68 18.34 17.39 -0.64
C PHE A 68 19.24 17.84 -1.79
N PRO A 69 20.42 17.23 -1.98
CA PRO A 69 21.33 17.63 -3.04
C PRO A 69 20.72 17.44 -4.43
N ASP A 70 20.90 18.42 -5.31
CA ASP A 70 20.57 18.27 -6.72
C ASP A 70 21.70 17.52 -7.47
N ALA A 71 21.98 16.32 -6.99
CA ALA A 71 23.05 15.47 -7.51
C ALA A 71 22.51 14.08 -7.82
N ARG A 72 22.96 13.50 -8.92
CA ARG A 72 22.66 12.13 -9.31
C ARG A 72 23.95 11.30 -9.31
N VAL A 73 23.91 10.20 -8.58
CA VAL A 73 24.97 9.20 -8.57
C VAL A 73 24.47 7.97 -9.31
N SER A 74 25.19 7.58 -10.37
CA SER A 74 24.90 6.34 -11.11
C SER A 74 25.79 5.24 -10.57
N VAL A 75 25.18 4.11 -10.23
CA VAL A 75 25.87 2.93 -9.72
C VAL A 75 25.78 1.82 -10.76
N ASP A 76 26.95 1.29 -11.17
CA ASP A 76 27.00 0.07 -11.96
C ASP A 76 26.72 -1.11 -11.01
N VAL A 77 25.59 -1.76 -11.18
CA VAL A 77 25.18 -2.88 -10.31
C VAL A 77 26.12 -4.08 -10.38
N CYS A 78 26.89 -4.21 -11.47
CA CYS A 78 27.84 -5.29 -11.66
C CYS A 78 29.21 -4.99 -11.03
N GLU A 79 29.49 -3.73 -10.67
CA GLU A 79 30.70 -3.31 -9.95
C GLU A 79 30.43 -3.27 -8.44
N TYR A 80 30.16 -4.41 -7.85
CA TYR A 80 29.94 -4.55 -6.41
C TYR A 80 31.21 -4.90 -5.66
N ASP A 81 31.29 -4.48 -4.39
CA ASP A 81 32.44 -4.75 -3.50
C ASP A 81 32.40 -6.20 -2.99
N THR A 82 31.25 -6.62 -2.45
CA THR A 82 31.04 -8.00 -1.99
C THR A 82 29.65 -8.51 -2.43
N GLY A 83 29.58 -9.80 -2.75
CA GLY A 83 28.33 -10.44 -3.18
C GLY A 83 28.28 -11.90 -2.77
N LYS A 84 27.09 -12.33 -2.31
CA LYS A 84 26.74 -13.72 -2.05
C LYS A 84 25.40 -14.02 -2.72
N GLY A 85 25.27 -15.14 -3.42
CA GLY A 85 24.05 -15.50 -4.15
C GLY A 85 23.74 -14.53 -5.30
N VAL A 86 24.78 -13.98 -5.94
CA VAL A 86 24.65 -13.06 -7.06
C VAL A 86 25.49 -13.51 -8.24
N THR A 87 25.02 -13.24 -9.45
CA THR A 87 25.72 -13.61 -10.69
C THR A 87 25.56 -12.51 -11.73
N VAL A 88 26.68 -12.07 -12.32
CA VAL A 88 26.66 -11.11 -13.42
C VAL A 88 26.31 -11.84 -14.72
N GLN A 89 25.26 -11.40 -15.38
CA GLN A 89 24.84 -11.86 -16.71
C GLN A 89 25.17 -10.81 -17.76
N LYS A 90 25.94 -11.19 -18.76
CA LYS A 90 26.37 -10.25 -19.82
C LYS A 90 25.23 -9.71 -20.68
N GLU A 91 24.18 -10.50 -20.81
CA GLU A 91 22.95 -10.10 -21.50
C GLU A 91 21.76 -10.86 -20.90
N TYR A 92 20.69 -10.15 -20.56
CA TYR A 92 19.45 -10.73 -20.10
C TYR A 92 18.26 -9.86 -20.54
N SER A 93 17.30 -10.44 -21.24
CA SER A 93 16.08 -9.75 -21.70
C SER A 93 16.32 -8.38 -22.32
N GLY A 94 17.32 -8.29 -23.23
CA GLY A 94 17.65 -7.08 -23.99
C GLY A 94 18.50 -6.04 -23.25
N LYS A 95 18.87 -6.29 -21.99
CA LYS A 95 19.84 -5.46 -21.24
C LYS A 95 21.17 -6.18 -21.09
N LYS A 96 22.23 -5.39 -21.07
CA LYS A 96 23.59 -5.85 -20.86
C LYS A 96 24.01 -5.62 -19.41
N ASP A 97 24.95 -6.46 -18.97
CA ASP A 97 25.57 -6.37 -17.67
C ASP A 97 24.52 -6.25 -16.54
N VAL A 98 23.76 -7.33 -16.39
CA VAL A 98 22.65 -7.45 -15.42
C VAL A 98 23.13 -8.25 -14.22
N LEU A 99 22.83 -7.81 -13.03
CA LEU A 99 23.08 -8.53 -11.80
C LEU A 99 21.87 -9.40 -11.45
N TYR A 100 22.00 -10.72 -11.55
CA TYR A 100 21.03 -11.68 -11.06
C TYR A 100 21.24 -11.92 -9.57
N THR A 101 20.16 -11.91 -8.79
CA THR A 101 20.17 -12.15 -7.34
C THR A 101 19.25 -13.32 -7.00
N GLU A 102 19.75 -14.26 -6.22
CA GLU A 102 18.98 -15.40 -5.67
C GLU A 102 18.08 -14.92 -4.51
N ASP A 103 17.22 -15.82 -4.01
CA ASP A 103 16.30 -15.52 -2.90
C ASP A 103 17.06 -15.06 -1.65
N GLU A 104 18.11 -15.78 -1.27
CA GLU A 104 18.98 -15.44 -0.13
C GLU A 104 20.30 -14.82 -0.62
N SER A 105 20.21 -13.66 -1.25
CA SER A 105 21.38 -12.95 -1.75
C SER A 105 21.70 -11.72 -0.92
N THR A 106 22.97 -11.40 -0.88
CA THR A 106 23.46 -10.13 -0.30
C THR A 106 24.47 -9.53 -1.26
N VAL A 107 24.35 -8.23 -1.50
CA VAL A 107 25.31 -7.50 -2.33
C VAL A 107 25.59 -6.13 -1.72
N THR A 108 26.84 -5.74 -1.75
CA THR A 108 27.31 -4.47 -1.17
C THR A 108 28.01 -3.66 -2.25
N TRP A 109 27.64 -2.42 -2.38
CA TRP A 109 28.30 -1.42 -3.23
C TRP A 109 28.94 -0.35 -2.37
N LYS A 110 30.11 0.07 -2.76
CA LYS A 110 30.75 1.25 -2.20
C LYS A 110 30.40 2.45 -3.08
N ILE A 111 29.63 3.38 -2.52
CA ILE A 111 29.13 4.54 -3.26
C ILE A 111 29.71 5.80 -2.64
N GLU A 112 30.26 6.69 -3.46
CA GLU A 112 30.70 8.01 -3.05
C GLU A 112 29.68 9.05 -3.51
N VAL A 113 29.10 9.76 -2.54
CA VAL A 113 28.17 10.86 -2.82
C VAL A 113 28.93 12.19 -2.80
N PRO A 114 28.64 13.14 -3.71
CA PRO A 114 29.37 14.41 -3.77
C PRO A 114 29.06 15.34 -2.59
N GLU A 115 27.88 15.23 -2.03
CA GLU A 115 27.39 16.06 -0.93
C GLU A 115 26.63 15.20 0.07
N ALA A 116 26.71 15.53 1.35
CA ALA A 116 25.92 14.87 2.38
C ALA A 116 24.45 15.33 2.30
N GLY A 117 23.51 14.40 2.40
CA GLY A 117 22.09 14.72 2.34
C GLY A 117 21.21 13.53 2.07
N PHE A 118 19.94 13.78 1.85
CA PHE A 118 18.96 12.77 1.47
C PHE A 118 19.01 12.46 -0.02
N TYR A 119 19.11 11.19 -0.34
CA TYR A 119 19.07 10.65 -1.70
C TYR A 119 17.93 9.64 -1.84
N GLN A 120 17.28 9.66 -2.98
CA GLN A 120 16.33 8.61 -3.34
C GLN A 120 17.06 7.52 -4.12
N ILE A 121 16.88 6.29 -3.71
CA ILE A 121 17.41 5.13 -4.45
C ILE A 121 16.40 4.74 -5.51
N TYR A 122 16.85 4.78 -6.75
CA TYR A 122 16.06 4.37 -7.91
C TYR A 122 16.76 3.21 -8.59
N LEU A 123 16.02 2.17 -8.92
CA LEU A 123 16.56 1.02 -9.62
C LEU A 123 15.62 0.48 -10.69
N GLU A 124 16.23 -0.19 -11.65
CA GLU A 124 15.54 -1.00 -12.63
C GLU A 124 15.69 -2.47 -12.26
N TYR A 125 14.60 -3.19 -12.28
CA TYR A 125 14.58 -4.61 -11.96
C TYR A 125 13.65 -5.38 -12.91
N MET A 126 13.83 -6.67 -12.97
CA MET A 126 12.93 -7.57 -13.65
C MET A 126 12.72 -8.79 -12.75
N THR A 127 11.48 -9.18 -12.57
CA THR A 127 11.13 -10.40 -11.85
C THR A 127 11.46 -11.61 -12.70
N VAL A 128 11.89 -12.70 -12.07
CA VAL A 128 12.08 -14.00 -12.72
C VAL A 128 11.04 -14.99 -12.23
N GLU A 129 10.87 -16.08 -12.96
CA GLU A 129 9.91 -17.13 -12.62
C GLU A 129 10.12 -17.63 -11.18
N SER A 130 9.08 -17.60 -10.39
CA SER A 130 9.08 -18.08 -9.01
C SER A 130 7.67 -18.47 -8.55
N ARG A 131 7.46 -18.58 -7.24
CA ARG A 131 6.17 -18.96 -6.64
C ARG A 131 5.10 -17.86 -6.66
N GLY A 132 5.33 -16.73 -7.33
CA GLY A 132 4.36 -15.65 -7.45
C GLY A 132 4.23 -14.75 -6.20
N VAL A 133 5.13 -14.87 -5.23
CA VAL A 133 5.20 -13.97 -4.07
C VAL A 133 5.99 -12.70 -4.41
N ALA A 134 5.70 -11.61 -3.73
CA ALA A 134 6.48 -10.37 -3.84
C ALA A 134 7.96 -10.61 -3.53
N ILE A 135 8.82 -9.81 -4.12
CA ILE A 135 10.25 -9.83 -3.83
C ILE A 135 10.49 -8.85 -2.68
N GLU A 136 11.03 -9.34 -1.59
CA GLU A 136 11.39 -8.55 -0.42
C GLU A 136 12.90 -8.39 -0.35
N ARG A 137 13.37 -7.19 -0.02
CA ARG A 137 14.79 -6.86 0.13
C ARG A 137 14.99 -5.94 1.33
N SER A 138 16.05 -6.16 2.07
CA SER A 138 16.46 -5.27 3.15
C SER A 138 17.57 -4.33 2.67
N LEU A 139 17.46 -3.07 3.06
CA LEU A 139 18.45 -2.04 2.76
C LEU A 139 19.28 -1.74 4.00
N TYR A 140 20.60 -1.79 3.84
CA TYR A 140 21.55 -1.38 4.84
C TYR A 140 22.40 -0.22 4.32
N ILE A 141 22.58 0.82 5.12
CA ILE A 141 23.44 1.95 4.84
C ILE A 141 24.57 1.95 5.88
N ASN A 142 25.80 1.83 5.42
CA ASN A 142 26.98 1.69 6.28
C ASN A 142 26.89 0.51 7.27
N GLY A 143 26.17 -0.54 6.91
CA GLY A 143 26.01 -1.76 7.71
C GLY A 143 24.88 -1.72 8.73
N GLU A 144 24.11 -0.64 8.78
CA GLU A 144 22.96 -0.47 9.68
C GLU A 144 21.66 -0.29 8.88
N GLU A 145 20.55 -0.77 9.40
CA GLU A 145 19.22 -0.46 8.88
C GLU A 145 18.90 1.00 9.21
N PRO A 146 18.61 1.85 8.22
CA PRO A 146 18.38 3.27 8.50
C PRO A 146 17.05 3.52 9.25
N PHE A 147 16.07 2.66 9.07
CA PHE A 147 14.75 2.68 9.73
C PHE A 147 14.08 1.31 9.54
N GLU A 148 13.08 1.00 10.35
CA GLU A 148 12.42 -0.32 10.42
C GLU A 148 11.88 -0.82 9.06
N ASP A 149 11.22 0.07 8.29
CA ASP A 149 10.65 -0.32 6.99
C ASP A 149 11.72 -0.63 5.92
N ALA A 150 12.96 -0.18 6.12
CA ALA A 150 14.08 -0.53 5.25
C ALA A 150 14.45 -2.02 5.29
N ALA A 151 14.01 -2.73 6.33
CA ALA A 151 14.16 -4.18 6.43
C ALA A 151 13.29 -4.94 5.43
N ASN A 152 12.24 -4.32 4.89
CA ASN A 152 11.25 -5.00 4.07
C ASN A 152 10.77 -4.18 2.87
N LEU A 153 11.70 -3.80 2.00
CA LEU A 153 11.37 -3.13 0.74
C LEU A 153 10.75 -4.13 -0.25
N MET A 154 9.55 -3.82 -0.71
CA MET A 154 8.79 -4.71 -1.59
C MET A 154 8.92 -4.32 -3.05
N PHE A 155 9.25 -5.31 -3.90
CA PHE A 155 9.27 -5.18 -5.35
C PHE A 155 8.16 -6.03 -5.95
N GLY A 156 7.19 -5.37 -6.58
CA GLY A 156 6.00 -6.00 -7.12
C GLY A 156 6.27 -6.89 -8.31
N ARG A 157 5.41 -7.89 -8.50
CA ARG A 157 5.28 -8.69 -9.71
C ARG A 157 4.11 -8.18 -10.53
N PHE A 158 4.19 -8.29 -11.83
CA PHE A 158 3.20 -7.76 -12.75
C PHE A 158 2.46 -8.92 -13.44
N TRP A 159 1.17 -8.74 -13.60
CA TRP A 159 0.28 -9.75 -14.14
C TRP A 159 -0.56 -9.14 -15.26
N THR A 160 -0.81 -9.92 -16.29
CA THR A 160 -1.67 -9.54 -17.40
C THR A 160 -2.69 -10.64 -17.69
N ASP A 161 -3.71 -10.31 -18.45
CA ASP A 161 -4.68 -11.29 -18.90
C ASP A 161 -4.02 -12.32 -19.83
N GLY A 162 -4.09 -13.60 -19.50
CA GLY A 162 -3.50 -14.71 -20.26
C GLY A 162 -4.25 -15.07 -21.54
N GLY A 163 -5.18 -14.25 -21.98
CA GLY A 163 -5.96 -14.44 -23.20
C GLY A 163 -7.04 -13.40 -23.39
N GLU A 164 -7.96 -13.64 -24.32
CA GLU A 164 -9.10 -12.75 -24.57
C GLU A 164 -10.23 -13.00 -23.58
N VAL A 165 -10.95 -11.93 -23.23
CA VAL A 165 -12.20 -12.01 -22.47
C VAL A 165 -13.24 -12.76 -23.32
N LYS A 166 -13.81 -13.82 -22.78
CA LYS A 166 -14.87 -14.61 -23.43
C LYS A 166 -16.21 -14.21 -22.85
N THR A 167 -17.28 -14.48 -23.61
CA THR A 167 -18.65 -14.26 -23.14
C THR A 167 -19.34 -15.61 -22.97
N ASP A 168 -20.02 -15.81 -21.86
CA ASP A 168 -20.83 -17.00 -21.64
C ASP A 168 -22.16 -16.96 -22.43
N ASN A 169 -22.95 -18.02 -22.33
CA ASN A 169 -24.24 -18.13 -23.01
C ASN A 169 -25.33 -17.21 -22.44
N GLN A 170 -25.05 -16.51 -21.34
CA GLN A 170 -25.93 -15.54 -20.69
C GLN A 170 -25.49 -14.10 -20.95
N GLY A 171 -24.38 -13.90 -21.67
CA GLY A 171 -23.83 -12.59 -21.99
C GLY A 171 -22.86 -12.02 -20.92
N ASN A 172 -22.48 -12.82 -19.93
CA ASN A 172 -21.52 -12.37 -18.92
C ASN A 172 -20.06 -12.54 -19.42
N GLU A 173 -19.22 -11.60 -19.08
CA GLU A 173 -17.80 -11.68 -19.37
C GLU A 173 -17.09 -12.72 -18.47
N ILE A 174 -16.36 -13.62 -19.10
CA ILE A 174 -15.46 -14.55 -18.44
C ILE A 174 -14.04 -14.03 -18.67
N ARG A 175 -13.43 -13.51 -17.63
CA ARG A 175 -12.04 -13.04 -17.68
C ARG A 175 -11.09 -14.23 -17.74
N PRO A 176 -10.01 -14.14 -18.54
CA PRO A 176 -8.97 -15.15 -18.59
C PRO A 176 -8.19 -15.22 -17.27
N THR A 177 -7.47 -16.31 -17.08
CA THR A 177 -6.52 -16.44 -15.97
C THR A 177 -5.41 -15.40 -16.14
N GLN A 178 -5.00 -14.78 -15.04
CA GLN A 178 -3.87 -13.87 -15.01
C GLN A 178 -2.57 -14.67 -15.17
N VAL A 179 -1.66 -14.15 -15.98
CA VAL A 179 -0.31 -14.68 -16.17
C VAL A 179 0.72 -13.63 -15.79
N GLU A 180 1.79 -14.05 -15.15
CA GLU A 180 2.88 -13.16 -14.77
C GLU A 180 3.65 -12.69 -16.01
N THR A 181 4.00 -11.40 -16.04
CA THR A 181 4.82 -10.79 -17.09
C THR A 181 6.22 -10.51 -16.56
N TYR A 182 7.21 -10.85 -17.38
CA TYR A 182 8.64 -10.67 -17.06
C TYR A 182 9.20 -9.55 -17.93
N GLU A 183 8.99 -8.32 -17.46
CA GLU A 183 9.42 -7.09 -18.12
C GLU A 183 10.25 -6.23 -17.20
N TRP A 184 11.14 -5.42 -17.75
CA TRP A 184 11.91 -4.46 -16.98
C TRP A 184 11.03 -3.37 -16.40
N GLN A 185 11.11 -3.23 -15.09
CA GLN A 185 10.40 -2.25 -14.28
C GLN A 185 11.38 -1.28 -13.67
N SER A 186 10.88 -0.12 -13.33
CA SER A 186 11.66 0.93 -12.67
C SER A 186 10.92 1.36 -11.42
N ALA A 187 11.62 1.42 -10.30
CA ALA A 187 11.04 1.83 -9.04
C ALA A 187 12.01 2.64 -8.18
N TYR A 188 11.42 3.54 -7.39
CA TYR A 188 12.12 4.06 -6.23
C TYR A 188 12.00 3.05 -5.10
N CYS A 189 13.09 2.88 -4.32
CA CYS A 189 13.01 2.16 -3.05
C CYS A 189 12.18 3.00 -2.08
N ARG A 190 10.98 2.55 -1.82
CA ARG A 190 10.05 3.13 -0.85
C ARG A 190 9.10 2.02 -0.38
N ASP A 191 8.56 2.21 0.77
CA ASP A 191 7.48 1.41 1.37
C ASP A 191 6.16 1.47 0.54
#